data_8d107a998c9fb4c509631e1ae5acc63e
#
_entry.id   8d107a998c9fb4c509631e1ae5acc63e
#
_cell.length_a   1.000
_cell.length_b   1.000
_cell.length_c   1.000
_cell.angle_alpha   90.00
_cell.angle_beta   90.00
_cell.angle_gamma   90.00
#
_symmetry.space_group_name_H-M   'P 1'
#
loop_
_entity.id
_entity.type
_entity.pdbx_description
1 polymer ?
#
loop_
_entity_poly.entity_id
_entity_poly.type
_entity_poly.pdbx_seq_one_letter_code
_entity_poly.pdbx_strand_id
1 'polypeptide(L)'
;MENRDYSENYYTDPKVTHPSIKIDVPIPHEWESICYVNDLCPSFTHKGLQIFVCDEETKKLEQLHFKYSVIRDEDYGHAHTDLLLTDNWNKVLEFVKNYGGKNANK
;
A
#
# COMPACT_ATOMS: atom_id res chain seq x y z
N MET A 1 25.45 11.98 7.37
CA MET A 1 25.15 11.68 7.33
C MET A 1 24.78 10.95 6.44
N GLU A 2 25.20 10.76 5.74
CA GLU A 2 24.96 10.03 4.95
C GLU A 2 24.08 9.03 5.19
N ASN A 3 23.84 8.87 6.07
CA ASN A 3 22.95 7.95 6.42
C ASN A 3 21.57 8.23 6.13
N ARG A 4 21.31 9.35 5.57
CA ARG A 4 20.03 9.76 5.34
C ARG A 4 19.26 8.88 4.41
N ASP A 5 19.80 8.49 3.26
CA ASP A 5 19.15 7.63 2.34
C ASP A 5 18.90 6.27 2.92
N TYR A 6 19.88 5.80 3.67
CA TYR A 6 19.75 4.54 4.33
C TYR A 6 18.63 4.59 5.35
N SER A 7 18.53 5.67 6.07
CA SER A 7 17.50 5.83 7.05
C SER A 7 16.13 5.85 6.45
N GLU A 8 16.01 6.48 5.32
CA GLU A 8 14.75 6.55 4.63
C GLU A 8 14.24 5.19 4.24
N ASN A 9 15.09 4.37 3.64
CA ASN A 9 14.72 3.02 3.28
C ASN A 9 14.37 2.20 4.48
N TYR A 10 15.15 2.37 5.53
CA TYR A 10 14.92 1.64 6.76
C TYR A 10 13.53 1.93 7.31
N TYR A 11 13.14 3.19 7.31
CA TYR A 11 11.89 3.58 7.91
C TYR A 11 10.68 3.30 7.04
N THR A 12 10.87 2.96 5.78
CA THR A 12 9.75 2.63 4.92
C THR A 12 9.67 1.14 4.61
N ASP A 13 10.60 0.36 5.12
CA ASP A 13 10.59 -1.08 4.89
C ASP A 13 9.51 -1.72 5.74
N PRO A 14 8.55 -2.44 5.14
CA PRO A 14 7.47 -3.05 5.93
C PRO A 14 7.96 -4.05 6.95
N LYS A 15 9.13 -4.64 6.75
CA LYS A 15 9.69 -5.54 7.74
C LYS A 15 10.08 -4.80 9.01
N VAL A 16 10.34 -3.51 8.89
CA VAL A 16 10.71 -2.69 10.02
C VAL A 16 9.48 -2.00 10.62
N THR A 17 8.64 -1.42 9.77
CA THR A 17 7.51 -0.64 10.25
C THR A 17 6.36 -1.52 10.72
N HIS A 18 6.17 -2.67 10.06
CA HIS A 18 5.05 -3.55 10.38
C HIS A 18 5.53 -5.00 10.46
N PRO A 19 6.39 -5.30 11.44
CA PRO A 19 7.00 -6.65 11.48
C PRO A 19 6.01 -7.77 11.75
N SER A 20 4.87 -7.46 12.33
CA SER A 20 3.90 -8.50 12.63
C SER A 20 2.95 -8.77 11.48
N ILE A 21 2.97 -7.97 10.44
CA ILE A 21 2.09 -8.16 9.30
C ILE A 21 2.83 -8.93 8.23
N LYS A 22 2.24 -10.03 7.79
CA LYS A 22 2.87 -10.86 6.77
C LYS A 22 2.32 -10.50 5.42
N ILE A 23 3.19 -10.02 4.56
CA ILE A 23 2.80 -9.73 3.19
C ILE A 23 2.99 -11.02 2.41
N ASP A 24 1.89 -11.72 2.17
CA ASP A 24 1.94 -13.01 1.52
C ASP A 24 1.47 -12.96 0.07
N VAL A 25 1.47 -11.78 -0.50
CA VAL A 25 1.12 -11.61 -1.91
C VAL A 25 2.32 -11.02 -2.63
N PRO A 26 2.45 -11.29 -3.94
CA PRO A 26 3.59 -10.75 -4.68
C PRO A 26 3.41 -9.25 -4.91
N ILE A 27 4.41 -8.50 -4.47
CA ILE A 27 4.42 -7.04 -4.67
C ILE A 27 5.27 -6.75 -5.89
N PRO A 28 4.72 -6.13 -6.92
CA PRO A 28 5.52 -5.79 -8.11
C PRO A 28 6.72 -4.96 -7.69
N HIS A 29 7.88 -5.29 -8.22
CA HIS A 29 9.10 -4.64 -7.77
C HIS A 29 9.19 -3.17 -8.19
N GLU A 30 8.37 -2.74 -9.13
CA GLU A 30 8.37 -1.34 -9.51
C GLU A 30 7.58 -0.48 -8.54
N TRP A 31 6.84 -1.09 -7.62
CA TRP A 31 6.15 -0.34 -6.56
C TRP A 31 7.17 0.00 -5.47
N GLU A 32 7.07 1.20 -4.92
CA GLU A 32 7.96 1.60 -3.85
C GLU A 32 7.26 1.51 -2.52
N SER A 33 7.94 0.97 -1.52
CA SER A 33 7.35 0.91 -0.20
C SER A 33 7.40 2.30 0.44
N ILE A 34 6.27 2.72 0.98
CA ILE A 34 6.19 4.01 1.67
C ILE A 34 5.51 3.79 3.01
N CYS A 35 5.80 2.67 3.64
CA CYS A 35 5.18 2.32 4.90
C CYS A 35 5.47 3.35 5.97
N TYR A 36 4.46 3.66 6.73
CA TYR A 36 4.60 4.61 7.82
C TYR A 36 4.25 3.86 9.10
N VAL A 37 5.11 3.94 10.08
CA VAL A 37 4.99 3.14 11.28
C VAL A 37 3.68 3.39 12.03
N ASN A 38 3.10 4.55 11.87
CA ASN A 38 1.84 4.86 12.53
C ASN A 38 0.61 4.42 11.75
N ASP A 39 0.79 3.95 10.52
CA ASP A 39 -0.32 3.41 9.75
C ASP A 39 -0.59 1.99 10.20
N LEU A 40 -1.84 1.58 10.10
CA LEU A 40 -2.21 0.24 10.51
C LEU A 40 -1.55 -0.83 9.65
N CYS A 41 -1.46 -0.59 8.37
CA CYS A 41 -0.95 -1.57 7.42
C CYS A 41 0.16 -0.99 6.56
N PRO A 42 1.06 -1.83 6.05
CA PRO A 42 2.07 -1.36 5.12
C PRO A 42 1.44 -0.84 3.84
N SER A 43 2.15 0.03 3.15
CA SER A 43 1.64 0.58 1.90
C SER A 43 2.76 0.78 0.91
N PHE A 44 2.36 0.87 -0.35
CA PHE A 44 3.27 1.02 -1.47
C PHE A 44 2.73 2.08 -2.40
N THR A 45 3.59 2.69 -3.20
CA THR A 45 3.17 3.71 -4.14
C THR A 45 3.56 3.34 -5.55
N HIS A 46 2.71 3.70 -6.50
CA HIS A 46 2.95 3.48 -7.92
C HIS A 46 1.90 4.27 -8.70
N LYS A 47 2.35 5.01 -9.71
CA LYS A 47 1.43 5.77 -10.60
C LYS A 47 0.56 6.76 -9.84
N GLY A 48 1.07 7.32 -8.76
CA GLY A 48 0.28 8.28 -7.98
C GLY A 48 -0.75 7.64 -7.09
N LEU A 49 -0.70 6.32 -6.95
CA LEU A 49 -1.60 5.59 -6.06
C LEU A 49 -0.85 5.15 -4.82
N GLN A 50 -1.59 5.00 -3.74
CA GLN A 50 -1.06 4.39 -2.53
C GLN A 50 -1.88 3.14 -2.26
N ILE A 51 -1.20 2.00 -2.16
CA ILE A 51 -1.83 0.71 -2.03
C ILE A 51 -1.51 0.15 -0.64
N PHE A 52 -2.53 -0.04 0.16
CA PHE A 52 -2.36 -0.60 1.50
C PHE A 52 -2.57 -2.11 1.45
N VAL A 53 -1.67 -2.83 2.11
CA VAL A 53 -1.68 -4.29 2.11
C VAL A 53 -1.70 -4.79 3.54
N CYS A 54 -2.77 -5.46 3.92
CA CYS A 54 -2.91 -5.99 5.25
C CYS A 54 -2.95 -7.51 5.19
N ASP A 55 -2.93 -8.17 6.34
CA ASP A 55 -3.04 -9.61 6.37
C ASP A 55 -4.35 -10.00 7.04
N GLU A 56 -4.67 -11.28 6.98
CA GLU A 56 -5.94 -11.76 7.48
C GLU A 56 -6.06 -11.59 8.99
N GLU A 57 -4.97 -11.79 9.69
CA GLU A 57 -4.99 -11.68 11.13
C GLU A 57 -5.25 -10.26 11.59
N THR A 58 -4.58 -9.30 10.98
CA THR A 58 -4.78 -7.89 11.31
C THR A 58 -6.17 -7.44 10.92
N LYS A 59 -6.66 -7.95 9.80
CA LYS A 59 -8.01 -7.62 9.37
C LYS A 59 -9.01 -8.01 10.45
N LYS A 60 -8.84 -9.19 11.03
CA LYS A 60 -9.72 -9.65 12.08
C LYS A 60 -9.56 -8.84 13.36
N LEU A 61 -8.32 -8.63 13.77
CA LEU A 61 -8.05 -7.93 15.02
C LEU A 61 -8.57 -6.51 14.99
N GLU A 62 -8.40 -5.84 13.87
CA GLU A 62 -8.78 -4.44 13.75
C GLU A 62 -10.16 -4.26 13.15
N GLN A 63 -10.85 -5.36 12.92
CA GLN A 63 -12.22 -5.34 12.39
C GLN A 63 -12.30 -4.58 11.07
N LEU A 64 -11.34 -4.81 10.21
CA LEU A 64 -11.34 -4.22 8.88
C LEU A 64 -12.25 -5.01 7.96
N HIS A 65 -12.84 -4.33 7.01
CA HIS A 65 -13.73 -5.00 6.07
C HIS A 65 -12.96 -5.64 4.92
N PHE A 66 -11.81 -5.08 4.57
CA PHE A 66 -11.02 -5.57 3.45
C PHE A 66 -9.55 -5.56 3.78
N LYS A 67 -8.79 -6.46 3.16
CA LYS A 67 -7.35 -6.52 3.37
C LYS A 67 -6.60 -5.49 2.54
N TYR A 68 -7.14 -5.11 1.41
CA TYR A 68 -6.44 -4.21 0.50
C TYR A 68 -7.28 -2.99 0.19
N SER A 69 -6.61 -1.83 0.12
CA SER A 69 -7.27 -0.61 -0.29
C SER A 69 -6.32 0.20 -1.14
N VAL A 70 -6.89 0.94 -2.07
CA VAL A 70 -6.12 1.79 -2.97
C VAL A 70 -6.72 3.19 -2.93
N ILE A 71 -5.86 4.18 -2.72
CA ILE A 71 -6.27 5.58 -2.74
C ILE A 71 -5.29 6.32 -3.65
N ARG A 72 -5.62 7.56 -3.99
CA ARG A 72 -4.64 8.41 -4.64
C ARG A 72 -3.71 8.95 -3.58
N ASP A 73 -2.43 9.06 -3.93
CA ASP A 73 -1.44 9.59 -2.99
C ASP A 73 -1.89 10.89 -2.38
N GLU A 74 -2.45 11.76 -3.20
CA GLU A 74 -2.81 13.10 -2.75
C GLU A 74 -3.96 13.07 -1.77
N ASP A 75 -4.67 11.95 -1.67
CA ASP A 75 -5.81 11.83 -0.76
C ASP A 75 -5.45 11.20 0.57
N TYR A 76 -4.18 10.93 0.79
CA TYR A 76 -3.75 10.30 2.03
C TYR A 76 -4.25 11.09 3.24
N GLY A 77 -4.86 10.40 4.17
CA GLY A 77 -5.38 11.04 5.37
C GLY A 77 -6.79 11.58 5.24
N HIS A 78 -7.38 11.51 4.06
CA HIS A 78 -8.74 11.97 3.85
C HIS A 78 -9.70 10.79 3.86
N ALA A 79 -10.80 10.92 4.56
CA ALA A 79 -11.78 9.84 4.65
C ALA A 79 -12.58 9.71 3.36
N HIS A 80 -13.02 8.48 3.11
CA HIS A 80 -13.94 8.20 1.99
C HIS A 80 -13.33 8.49 0.62
N THR A 81 -12.03 8.26 0.49
CA THR A 81 -11.36 8.49 -0.78
C THR A 81 -10.87 7.20 -1.41
N ASP A 82 -11.31 6.05 -0.91
CA ASP A 82 -10.88 4.77 -1.44
C ASP A 82 -11.34 4.58 -2.88
N LEU A 83 -10.40 4.25 -3.75
CA LEU A 83 -10.71 3.94 -5.13
C LEU A 83 -11.07 2.47 -5.29
N LEU A 84 -10.52 1.62 -4.43
CA LEU A 84 -10.78 0.20 -4.48
C LEU A 84 -10.64 -0.38 -3.08
N LEU A 85 -11.56 -1.23 -2.70
CA LEU A 85 -11.52 -1.99 -1.45
C LEU A 85 -11.82 -3.43 -1.81
N THR A 86 -10.92 -4.35 -1.48
CA THR A 86 -11.11 -5.74 -1.86
C THR A 86 -10.22 -6.67 -1.05
N ASP A 87 -10.60 -7.93 -0.96
CA ASP A 87 -9.76 -8.97 -0.40
C ASP A 87 -9.05 -9.75 -1.51
N ASN A 88 -9.30 -9.40 -2.76
CA ASN A 88 -8.76 -10.12 -3.90
C ASN A 88 -7.55 -9.39 -4.46
N TRP A 89 -6.36 -9.97 -4.26
CA TRP A 89 -5.12 -9.33 -4.69
C TRP A 89 -5.05 -9.14 -6.21
N ASN A 90 -5.62 -10.07 -6.95
CA ASN A 90 -5.61 -9.94 -8.40
C ASN A 90 -6.39 -8.72 -8.87
N LYS A 91 -7.43 -8.36 -8.14
CA LYS A 91 -8.18 -7.16 -8.47
C LYS A 91 -7.36 -5.91 -8.21
N VAL A 92 -6.55 -5.94 -7.17
CA VAL A 92 -5.66 -4.81 -6.89
C VAL A 92 -4.65 -4.65 -8.03
N LEU A 93 -4.02 -5.76 -8.43
CA LEU A 93 -3.04 -5.72 -9.49
C LEU A 93 -3.66 -5.20 -10.80
N GLU A 94 -4.83 -5.69 -11.11
CA GLU A 94 -5.49 -5.28 -12.33
C GLU A 94 -5.86 -3.80 -12.30
N PHE A 95 -6.37 -3.35 -11.17
CA PHE A 95 -6.76 -1.95 -11.03
C PHE A 95 -5.55 -1.04 -11.23
N VAL A 96 -4.45 -1.35 -10.56
CA VAL A 96 -3.26 -0.52 -10.65
C VAL A 96 -2.67 -0.58 -12.05
N LYS A 97 -2.67 -1.75 -12.66
CA LYS A 97 -2.15 -1.91 -13.99
C LYS A 97 -2.89 -1.03 -14.99
N ASN A 98 -4.18 -0.95 -14.86
CA ASN A 98 -5.01 -0.23 -15.83
C ASN A 98 -5.15 1.25 -15.52
N TYR A 99 -4.81 1.66 -14.33
CA TYR A 99 -5.09 3.01 -13.88
C TYR A 99 -4.40 4.07 -14.72
N GLY A 100 -3.09 4.14 -14.67
CA GLY A 100 -2.36 5.18 -15.36
C GLY A 100 -2.47 5.07 -16.87
N GLY A 101 -2.52 3.84 -17.36
CA GLY A 101 -2.59 3.64 -18.78
C GLY A 101 -3.83 4.26 -19.39
N LYS A 102 -4.94 4.15 -18.69
CA LYS A 102 -6.15 4.73 -19.17
C LYS A 102 -6.05 6.25 -19.21
N ASN A 103 -5.49 6.82 -18.18
CA ASN A 103 -5.32 8.25 -18.13
C ASN A 103 -4.33 8.75 -19.16
N ALA A 104 -3.34 7.96 -19.41
CA ALA A 104 -2.31 8.36 -20.36
C ALA A 104 -2.86 8.49 -21.76
N ASN A 105 -3.97 7.85 -22.02
CA ASN A 105 -4.55 7.89 -23.35
C ASN A 105 -5.46 9.05 -23.59
N LYS A 106 -5.60 9.89 -22.63
CA LYS A 106 -6.50 11.03 -22.81
C LYS A 106 -5.84 12.25 -23.38
#